data_9f9c3b641ed92ba482875a1a423e4bb4
#
_entry.id   9f9c3b641ed92ba482875a1a423e4bb4
#
_cell.length_a   1.000
_cell.length_b   1.000
_cell.length_c   1.000
_cell.angle_alpha   90.00
_cell.angle_beta   90.00
_cell.angle_gamma   90.00
#
_symmetry.space_group_name_H-M   'P 1'
#
loop_
_entity.id
_entity.type
_entity.pdbx_description
1 polymer ?
#
loop_
_entity_poly.entity_id
_entity_poly.type
_entity_poly.pdbx_seq_one_letter_code
_entity_poly.pdbx_strand_id
1 'polypeptide(L)'
;MDTKETVLVVDDDREIVGAIAITLEREGYRVLRAYDGMEALDLALDPAVRLILIDVMMPKLDGLSALLRIREKRNLPVIVLSAKSEDTDKILGLSMGADDYVTKPFNPQELAARVRSQLRRYTLLGD
;
A
#
# COMPACT_ATOMS: atom_id res chain seq x y z
N MET A 1 5.31 -24.02 -9.61
CA MET A 1 4.24 -23.68 -8.71
C MET A 1 4.09 -22.20 -8.59
N ASP A 2 2.89 -21.77 -8.79
CA ASP A 2 2.60 -20.37 -8.88
C ASP A 2 2.21 -19.83 -7.51
N THR A 3 3.13 -19.10 -6.88
CA THR A 3 2.83 -18.46 -5.61
C THR A 3 2.57 -16.98 -5.88
N LYS A 4 1.31 -16.59 -5.77
CA LYS A 4 0.94 -15.19 -5.96
C LYS A 4 1.41 -14.38 -4.77
N GLU A 5 2.02 -13.26 -5.05
CA GLU A 5 2.37 -12.33 -3.99
C GLU A 5 1.13 -11.59 -3.53
N THR A 6 1.04 -11.33 -2.24
CA THR A 6 -0.12 -10.69 -1.65
C THR A 6 0.17 -9.23 -1.37
N VAL A 7 -0.74 -8.37 -1.82
CA VAL A 7 -0.67 -6.92 -1.61
C VAL A 7 -1.85 -6.51 -0.75
N LEU A 8 -1.59 -5.71 0.28
CA LEU A 8 -2.64 -5.15 1.11
C LEU A 8 -2.96 -3.75 0.62
N VAL A 9 -4.23 -3.50 0.31
CA VAL A 9 -4.69 -2.20 -0.16
C VAL A 9 -5.58 -1.57 0.91
N VAL A 10 -5.23 -0.36 1.34
CA VAL A 10 -5.89 0.32 2.45
C VAL A 10 -6.37 1.71 2.02
N ASP A 11 -7.67 1.91 2.03
CA ASP A 11 -8.30 3.19 1.73
C ASP A 11 -9.73 3.11 2.26
N ASP A 12 -10.25 4.22 2.79
CA ASP A 12 -11.63 4.24 3.28
C ASP A 12 -12.65 4.32 2.12
N ASP A 13 -12.19 4.64 0.92
CA ASP A 13 -13.03 4.66 -0.26
C ASP A 13 -13.06 3.27 -0.90
N ARG A 14 -14.20 2.58 -0.74
CA ARG A 14 -14.34 1.21 -1.22
C ARG A 14 -14.24 1.10 -2.74
N GLU A 15 -14.63 2.13 -3.47
CA GLU A 15 -14.50 2.12 -4.93
C GLU A 15 -13.04 2.17 -5.34
N ILE A 16 -12.24 2.95 -4.65
CA ILE A 16 -10.80 3.02 -4.92
C ILE A 16 -10.14 1.68 -4.62
N VAL A 17 -10.46 1.08 -3.48
CA VAL A 17 -9.91 -0.23 -3.13
C VAL A 17 -10.30 -1.26 -4.19
N GLY A 18 -11.56 -1.24 -4.62
CA GLY A 18 -12.02 -2.18 -5.64
C GLY A 18 -11.30 -2.01 -6.97
N ALA A 19 -11.12 -0.77 -7.40
CA ALA A 19 -10.43 -0.49 -8.66
C ALA A 19 -8.97 -0.95 -8.61
N ILE A 20 -8.29 -0.67 -7.51
CA ILE A 20 -6.91 -1.10 -7.34
C ILE A 20 -6.83 -2.63 -7.31
N ALA A 21 -7.74 -3.26 -6.58
CA ALA A 21 -7.75 -4.72 -6.47
C ALA A 21 -7.90 -5.37 -7.84
N ILE A 22 -8.83 -4.88 -8.65
CA ILE A 22 -9.04 -5.42 -9.99
C ILE A 22 -7.75 -5.29 -10.81
N THR A 23 -7.12 -4.12 -10.77
CA THR A 23 -5.89 -3.87 -11.51
C THR A 23 -4.79 -4.86 -11.10
N LEU A 24 -4.59 -5.02 -9.79
CA LEU A 24 -3.51 -5.87 -9.30
C LEU A 24 -3.81 -7.35 -9.50
N GLU A 25 -5.06 -7.75 -9.37
CA GLU A 25 -5.43 -9.15 -9.59
C GLU A 25 -5.19 -9.54 -11.05
N ARG A 26 -5.42 -8.64 -11.97
CA ARG A 26 -5.10 -8.88 -13.38
C ARG A 26 -3.61 -9.07 -13.61
N GLU A 27 -2.78 -8.47 -12.77
CA GLU A 27 -1.33 -8.63 -12.85
C GLU A 27 -0.83 -9.89 -12.14
N GLY A 28 -1.75 -10.65 -11.54
CA GLY A 28 -1.40 -11.90 -10.89
C GLY A 28 -1.20 -11.82 -9.40
N TYR A 29 -1.50 -10.71 -8.77
CA TYR A 29 -1.37 -10.57 -7.33
C TYR A 29 -2.63 -11.02 -6.61
N ARG A 30 -2.45 -11.44 -5.37
CA ARG A 30 -3.56 -11.64 -4.44
C ARG A 30 -3.72 -10.33 -3.66
N VAL A 31 -4.96 -9.88 -3.48
CA VAL A 31 -5.21 -8.59 -2.82
C VAL A 31 -6.02 -8.79 -1.55
N LEU A 32 -5.52 -8.27 -0.45
CA LEU A 32 -6.28 -8.12 0.78
C LEU A 32 -6.74 -6.66 0.86
N ARG A 33 -7.92 -6.45 1.40
CA ARG A 33 -8.55 -5.14 1.44
C ARG A 33 -8.78 -4.70 2.87
N ALA A 34 -8.41 -3.46 3.18
CA ALA A 34 -8.70 -2.85 4.47
C ALA A 34 -9.27 -1.46 4.24
N TYR A 35 -10.20 -1.06 5.08
CA TYR A 35 -10.92 0.20 4.87
C TYR A 35 -10.67 1.20 5.99
N ASP A 36 -9.85 0.85 6.96
CA ASP A 36 -9.38 1.78 7.99
C ASP A 36 -8.04 1.28 8.55
N GLY A 37 -7.45 2.10 9.41
CA GLY A 37 -6.12 1.79 9.95
C GLY A 37 -6.10 0.58 10.88
N MET A 38 -7.19 0.33 11.59
CA MET A 38 -7.23 -0.83 12.48
C MET A 38 -7.24 -2.13 11.68
N GLU A 39 -8.05 -2.19 10.62
CA GLU A 39 -8.06 -3.34 9.74
C GLU A 39 -6.68 -3.52 9.09
N ALA A 40 -6.05 -2.41 8.69
CA ALA A 40 -4.73 -2.47 8.08
C ALA A 40 -3.70 -3.08 9.02
N LEU A 41 -3.73 -2.69 10.30
CA LEU A 41 -2.80 -3.24 11.27
C LEU A 41 -2.96 -4.76 11.40
N ASP A 42 -4.21 -5.21 11.51
CA ASP A 42 -4.46 -6.64 11.67
C ASP A 42 -3.99 -7.43 10.45
N LEU A 43 -4.33 -6.96 9.26
CA LEU A 43 -3.99 -7.67 8.02
C LEU A 43 -2.51 -7.60 7.70
N ALA A 44 -1.85 -6.49 8.05
CA ALA A 44 -0.42 -6.33 7.75
C ALA A 44 0.45 -7.29 8.53
N LEU A 45 -0.06 -7.88 9.61
CA LEU A 45 0.70 -8.86 10.37
C LEU A 45 0.76 -10.23 9.69
N ASP A 46 -0.08 -10.45 8.70
CA ASP A 46 -0.04 -11.68 7.92
C ASP A 46 1.28 -11.74 7.14
N PRO A 47 2.11 -12.75 7.39
CA PRO A 47 3.42 -12.84 6.70
C PRO A 47 3.31 -12.99 5.19
N ALA A 48 2.14 -13.35 4.67
CA ALA A 48 1.94 -13.43 3.22
C ALA A 48 1.92 -12.05 2.57
N VAL A 49 1.61 -10.99 3.33
CA VAL A 49 1.60 -9.62 2.78
C VAL A 49 3.02 -9.18 2.47
N ARG A 50 3.26 -8.80 1.23
CA ARG A 50 4.59 -8.43 0.75
C ARG A 50 4.70 -6.94 0.42
N LEU A 51 3.58 -6.24 0.33
CA LEU A 51 3.57 -4.82 0.00
C LEU A 51 2.26 -4.22 0.48
N ILE A 52 2.30 -2.96 0.88
CA ILE A 52 1.10 -2.23 1.31
C ILE A 52 0.93 -0.98 0.47
N LEU A 53 -0.29 -0.78 -0.03
CA LEU A 53 -0.74 0.49 -0.60
C LEU A 53 -1.68 1.11 0.42
N ILE A 54 -1.37 2.31 0.91
CA ILE A 54 -2.13 2.90 2.00
C ILE A 54 -2.39 4.38 1.80
N ASP A 55 -3.67 4.77 1.95
CA ASP A 55 -4.05 6.17 1.99
C ASP A 55 -3.68 6.74 3.36
N VAL A 56 -2.93 7.83 3.38
CA VAL A 56 -2.46 8.42 4.63
C VAL A 56 -3.52 9.28 5.32
N MET A 57 -4.57 9.66 4.60
CA MET A 57 -5.60 10.54 5.14
C MET A 57 -6.92 9.77 5.30
N MET A 58 -6.99 8.98 6.35
CA MET A 58 -8.19 8.19 6.66
C MET A 58 -8.73 8.56 8.04
N PRO A 59 -10.05 8.38 8.25
CA PRO A 59 -10.62 8.57 9.59
C PRO A 59 -10.19 7.48 10.56
N LYS A 60 -10.51 7.65 11.82
CA LYS A 60 -10.18 6.75 12.93
C LYS A 60 -8.67 6.68 13.09
N LEU A 61 -8.07 5.48 13.09
CA LEU A 61 -6.63 5.38 13.04
C LEU A 61 -6.22 5.72 11.61
N ASP A 62 -5.59 6.85 11.43
CA ASP A 62 -5.25 7.33 10.10
C ASP A 62 -4.10 6.52 9.49
N GLY A 63 -3.89 6.74 8.18
CA GLY A 63 -2.90 5.98 7.45
C GLY A 63 -1.48 6.16 7.96
N LEU A 64 -1.12 7.37 8.38
CA LEU A 64 0.22 7.61 8.90
C LEU A 64 0.46 6.88 10.21
N SER A 65 -0.52 6.92 11.12
CA SER A 65 -0.40 6.21 12.39
C SER A 65 -0.32 4.70 12.18
N ALA A 66 -1.14 4.18 11.27
CA ALA A 66 -1.10 2.76 10.93
C ALA A 66 0.27 2.39 10.35
N LEU A 67 0.80 3.21 9.45
CA LEU A 67 2.10 2.96 8.84
C LEU A 67 3.21 2.88 9.90
N LEU A 68 3.22 3.81 10.86
CA LEU A 68 4.21 3.78 11.92
C LEU A 68 4.15 2.49 12.71
N ARG A 69 2.95 2.05 13.09
CA ARG A 69 2.80 0.83 13.86
C ARG A 69 3.19 -0.41 13.07
N ILE A 70 2.87 -0.43 11.78
CA ILE A 70 3.25 -1.53 10.92
C ILE A 70 4.77 -1.62 10.82
N ARG A 71 5.45 -0.47 10.68
CA ARG A 71 6.90 -0.42 10.57
C ARG A 71 7.61 -0.92 11.82
N GLU A 72 6.98 -0.82 12.98
CA GLU A 72 7.55 -1.36 14.20
C GLU A 72 7.65 -2.88 14.15
N LYS A 73 6.82 -3.52 13.34
CA LYS A 73 6.70 -4.98 13.30
C LYS A 73 7.18 -5.60 12.01
N ARG A 74 7.15 -4.86 10.92
CA ARG A 74 7.48 -5.41 9.60
C ARG A 74 8.24 -4.41 8.77
N ASN A 75 9.25 -4.91 8.07
CA ASN A 75 10.03 -4.13 7.12
C ASN A 75 9.66 -4.59 5.71
N LEU A 76 8.60 -4.00 5.16
CA LEU A 76 8.14 -4.32 3.82
C LEU A 76 7.89 -3.03 3.06
N PRO A 77 7.82 -3.09 1.72
CA PRO A 77 7.61 -1.89 0.93
C PRO A 77 6.21 -1.32 1.14
N VAL A 78 6.15 0.00 1.23
CA VAL A 78 4.91 0.74 1.42
C VAL A 78 4.82 1.82 0.35
N ILE A 79 3.70 1.84 -0.37
CA ILE A 79 3.38 2.89 -1.33
C ILE A 79 2.23 3.70 -0.76
N VAL A 80 2.43 5.00 -0.62
CA VAL A 80 1.41 5.89 -0.08
C VAL A 80 0.50 6.38 -1.21
N LEU A 81 -0.80 6.34 -0.96
CA LEU A 81 -1.80 6.95 -1.85
C LEU A 81 -2.07 8.36 -1.32
N SER A 82 -2.01 9.37 -2.18
CA SER A 82 -2.21 10.75 -1.78
C SER A 82 -3.06 11.50 -2.78
N ALA A 83 -3.76 12.54 -2.30
CA ALA A 83 -4.54 13.40 -3.18
C ALA A 83 -3.59 14.23 -4.06
N LYS A 84 -4.06 14.56 -5.26
CA LYS A 84 -3.25 15.22 -6.26
C LYS A 84 -2.62 16.53 -5.78
N SER A 85 -3.35 17.29 -4.98
CA SER A 85 -2.92 18.60 -4.53
C SER A 85 -2.27 18.58 -3.16
N GLU A 86 -2.04 17.41 -2.57
CA GLU A 86 -1.61 17.31 -1.19
C GLU A 86 -0.11 17.00 -1.08
N ASP A 87 0.72 18.01 -1.41
CA ASP A 87 2.16 17.85 -1.29
C ASP A 87 2.59 17.53 0.14
N THR A 88 1.86 18.08 1.11
CA THR A 88 2.14 17.81 2.51
C THR A 88 2.01 16.33 2.83
N ASP A 89 0.99 15.67 2.27
CA ASP A 89 0.80 14.24 2.47
C ASP A 89 1.98 13.43 1.93
N LYS A 90 2.49 13.84 0.76
CA LYS A 90 3.64 13.17 0.17
C LYS A 90 4.87 13.31 1.04
N ILE A 91 5.12 14.51 1.53
CA ILE A 91 6.28 14.78 2.38
C ILE A 91 6.17 13.98 3.68
N LEU A 92 5.00 13.98 4.30
CA LEU A 92 4.79 13.23 5.52
C LEU A 92 4.96 11.73 5.29
N GLY A 93 4.38 11.21 4.22
CA GLY A 93 4.50 9.79 3.91
C GLY A 93 5.95 9.35 3.73
N LEU A 94 6.71 10.13 2.98
CA LEU A 94 8.12 9.83 2.76
C LEU A 94 8.93 9.95 4.06
N SER A 95 8.62 10.96 4.86
CA SER A 95 9.29 11.15 6.16
C SER A 95 8.99 10.02 7.13
N MET A 96 7.85 9.38 6.98
CA MET A 96 7.44 8.26 7.84
C MET A 96 7.91 6.90 7.29
N GLY A 97 8.73 6.92 6.24
CA GLY A 97 9.35 5.71 5.74
C GLY A 97 8.64 5.02 4.60
N ALA A 98 7.77 5.74 3.87
CA ALA A 98 7.19 5.18 2.66
C ALA A 98 8.25 5.05 1.58
N ASP A 99 8.14 4.00 0.78
CA ASP A 99 9.12 3.73 -0.29
C ASP A 99 8.76 4.43 -1.59
N ASP A 100 7.49 4.76 -1.76
CA ASP A 100 7.01 5.41 -2.98
C ASP A 100 5.65 6.02 -2.68
N TYR A 101 5.11 6.76 -3.63
CA TYR A 101 3.76 7.30 -3.51
C TYR A 101 3.09 7.34 -4.88
N VAL A 102 1.76 7.30 -4.86
CA VAL A 102 0.93 7.39 -6.06
C VAL A 102 -0.13 8.44 -5.81
N THR A 103 -0.28 9.35 -6.76
CA THR A 103 -1.23 10.45 -6.65
C THR A 103 -2.60 10.03 -7.19
N LYS A 104 -3.64 10.40 -6.48
CA LYS A 104 -5.04 10.20 -6.93
C LYS A 104 -5.46 11.39 -7.79
N PRO A 105 -6.19 11.17 -8.86
CA PRO A 105 -6.56 9.88 -9.44
C PRO A 105 -5.34 9.21 -10.07
N PHE A 106 -5.21 7.91 -9.87
CA PHE A 106 -4.04 7.18 -10.35
C PHE A 106 -4.29 6.59 -11.72
N ASN A 107 -3.20 6.37 -12.44
CA ASN A 107 -3.19 5.62 -13.68
C ASN A 107 -2.98 4.15 -13.32
N PRO A 108 -3.88 3.23 -13.72
CA PRO A 108 -3.75 1.83 -13.33
C PRO A 108 -2.44 1.19 -13.77
N GLN A 109 -1.95 1.55 -14.97
CA GLN A 109 -0.70 0.99 -15.46
C GLN A 109 0.50 1.50 -14.67
N GLU A 110 0.48 2.77 -14.29
CA GLU A 110 1.53 3.35 -13.45
C GLU A 110 1.52 2.68 -12.08
N LEU A 111 0.35 2.50 -11.50
CA LEU A 111 0.22 1.85 -10.20
C LEU A 111 0.82 0.44 -10.24
N ALA A 112 0.43 -0.35 -11.25
CA ALA A 112 0.95 -1.69 -11.38
C ALA A 112 2.46 -1.72 -11.57
N ALA A 113 3.00 -0.77 -12.33
CA ALA A 113 4.44 -0.68 -12.54
C ALA A 113 5.18 -0.36 -11.25
N ARG A 114 4.63 0.53 -10.42
CA ARG A 114 5.26 0.86 -9.14
C ARG A 114 5.22 -0.30 -8.16
N VAL A 115 4.12 -1.04 -8.14
CA VAL A 115 4.01 -2.24 -7.31
C VAL A 115 5.08 -3.27 -7.73
N ARG A 116 5.19 -3.54 -9.03
CA ARG A 116 6.21 -4.47 -9.53
C ARG A 116 7.62 -4.03 -9.15
N SER A 117 7.89 -2.74 -9.31
CA SER A 117 9.21 -2.18 -9.03
C SER A 117 9.56 -2.33 -7.55
N GLN A 118 8.64 -2.02 -6.67
CA GLN A 118 8.89 -2.10 -5.24
C GLN A 118 9.05 -3.55 -4.77
N LEU A 119 8.25 -4.45 -5.30
CA LEU A 119 8.38 -5.86 -4.96
C LEU A 119 9.71 -6.43 -5.44
N ARG A 120 10.16 -6.04 -6.63
CA ARG A 120 11.44 -6.47 -7.14
C ARG A 120 12.59 -5.99 -6.26
N ARG A 121 12.55 -4.71 -5.87
CA ARG A 121 13.58 -4.13 -5.01
C ARG A 121 13.64 -4.85 -3.68
N TYR A 122 12.49 -5.09 -3.09
CA TYR A 122 12.39 -5.78 -1.81
C TYR A 122 12.98 -7.19 -1.91
N THR A 123 12.65 -7.91 -2.98
CA THR A 123 13.17 -9.27 -3.18
C THR A 123 14.67 -9.28 -3.42
N LEU A 124 15.16 -8.37 -4.26
CA LEU A 124 16.57 -8.36 -4.66
C LEU A 124 17.49 -7.80 -3.57
N LEU A 125 17.02 -6.81 -2.82
CA LEU A 125 17.87 -6.15 -1.83
C LEU A 125 17.76 -6.77 -0.43
N GLY A 126 17.00 -7.81 -0.34
CA GLY A 126 16.94 -8.55 0.90
C GLY A 126 16.18 -7.81 1.98
N ASP A 127 14.95 -7.88 1.90
CA ASP A 127 14.10 -7.47 2.99
C ASP A 127 14.81 -7.28 4.33
#